data_a97850ab252166ae341e6bc5bdc7d049
#
_entry.id   a97850ab252166ae341e6bc5bdc7d049
#
_cell.length_a   1.000
_cell.length_b   1.000
_cell.length_c   1.000
_cell.angle_alpha   90.00
_cell.angle_beta   90.00
_cell.angle_gamma   90.00
#
_symmetry.space_group_name_H-M   'P 1'
#
loop_
_entity.id
_entity.type
_entity.pdbx_description
1 polymer ?
#
loop_
_entity_poly.entity_id
_entity_poly.type
_entity_poly.pdbx_seq_one_letter_code
_entity_poly.pdbx_strand_id
1 'polypeptide(L)'
;MKIFNKIPETKPKTPLLDKVSVPSDIRSFSVSELEILSDELREFLLFSVGQTGGHLGGGLGVIELTVVLHHLYNTPYDNLVWDVGHQAYPHKILTGRKNKIHTVRQKEGLAPFPAISESEYDAFGVGHSSTSISAILGMAMGAQKNDSNKKHVAVIGDGAMTAGMAFEALSHSGHLKPNILVILNDNDMSISENIGGLSNYFSRIWASKIYKGIKKSGASALKPLPQAYHLARKVETQMKAMVAPGTIFEELGFNYVGPIDGHNIKEMTDVISNLKDFEGPQFLHVITKKGAGLDPAESDRIGFHAIGKINSIKSDSSPKPKYQDIFSDWIVGMAEKDESLVAITPAMREGSGLVDFSKKYPDRYFDVAIAEQHSVTFAAGLSLENKKPVVAIYSTFLQRAYDQFIHDVAVQNLDVTFALDRAGLVGEDGPTHSGNYDIAYLRCIPNIILMTPSDENEARLLLTTAFKHKGPAAVRYPRGTGPNASVNSDLEAVEIGKAKVVKESESNVVFLNFGALLDKALEVSEKMDFTLIDMRFVKPLDQEILKKYLSKADYFVSLEDGSIAGGAGSAVQEFCSIESIDIKSILLGIPDRFIEHSSREEMLESAGLSVAKILDRLKPLLGK
;
A
#
# COMPACT_ATOMS: atom_id res chain seq x y z
N MET A 1 -7.83 0.34 -30.16
CA MET A 1 -7.08 -0.37 -29.09
C MET A 1 -6.75 -1.79 -29.54
N LYS A 2 -5.47 -2.17 -29.51
CA LYS A 2 -4.96 -3.50 -29.83
C LYS A 2 -5.20 -4.48 -28.67
N ILE A 3 -5.64 -5.71 -28.97
CA ILE A 3 -5.94 -6.75 -27.98
C ILE A 3 -4.87 -7.86 -28.06
N PHE A 4 -4.39 -8.31 -26.90
CA PHE A 4 -3.37 -9.33 -26.74
C PHE A 4 -3.93 -10.53 -25.97
N ASN A 5 -3.66 -11.76 -26.45
CA ASN A 5 -4.04 -13.00 -25.76
C ASN A 5 -2.97 -13.48 -24.77
N LYS A 6 -1.75 -12.95 -24.87
CA LYS A 6 -0.63 -13.23 -23.97
C LYS A 6 0.32 -12.04 -23.91
N ILE A 7 1.15 -12.00 -22.87
CA ILE A 7 2.20 -11.00 -22.74
C ILE A 7 3.31 -11.28 -23.77
N PRO A 8 3.77 -10.27 -24.54
CA PRO A 8 4.84 -10.44 -25.51
C PRO A 8 6.16 -10.86 -24.85
N GLU A 9 6.83 -11.86 -25.42
CA GLU A 9 8.13 -12.34 -24.95
C GLU A 9 9.31 -11.61 -25.61
N THR A 10 9.07 -11.00 -26.79
CA THR A 10 10.06 -10.26 -27.56
C THR A 10 9.75 -8.78 -27.56
N LYS A 11 10.80 -7.95 -27.58
CA LYS A 11 10.64 -6.49 -27.62
C LYS A 11 9.85 -6.06 -28.85
N PRO A 12 8.75 -5.33 -28.70
CA PRO A 12 7.93 -4.89 -29.82
C PRO A 12 8.63 -3.82 -30.66
N LYS A 13 8.18 -3.68 -31.89
CA LYS A 13 8.55 -2.53 -32.77
C LYS A 13 7.59 -1.39 -32.46
N THR A 14 8.11 -0.26 -32.03
CA THR A 14 7.33 0.90 -31.55
C THR A 14 7.79 2.18 -32.28
N PRO A 15 7.59 2.28 -33.62
CA PRO A 15 8.18 3.34 -34.43
C PRO A 15 7.73 4.76 -34.05
N LEU A 16 6.53 4.91 -33.47
CA LEU A 16 6.04 6.21 -33.00
C LEU A 16 6.51 6.49 -31.56
N LEU A 17 6.38 5.52 -30.65
CA LEU A 17 6.90 5.61 -29.28
C LEU A 17 8.43 5.78 -29.24
N ASP A 18 9.15 5.27 -30.24
CA ASP A 18 10.61 5.44 -30.32
C ASP A 18 11.03 6.88 -30.61
N LYS A 19 10.13 7.70 -31.17
CA LYS A 19 10.33 9.15 -31.36
C LYS A 19 10.02 9.97 -30.11
N VAL A 20 9.37 9.37 -29.11
CA VAL A 20 8.96 10.04 -27.88
C VAL A 20 10.04 9.86 -26.82
N SER A 21 10.65 10.95 -26.40
CA SER A 21 11.60 11.03 -25.30
C SER A 21 10.98 11.70 -24.07
N VAL A 22 10.22 12.74 -24.28
CA VAL A 22 9.56 13.55 -23.23
C VAL A 22 8.14 13.95 -23.68
N PRO A 23 7.25 14.37 -22.77
CA PRO A 23 5.88 14.72 -23.12
C PRO A 23 5.72 15.82 -24.17
N SER A 24 6.68 16.74 -24.30
CA SER A 24 6.60 17.78 -25.35
C SER A 24 6.57 17.19 -26.76
N ASP A 25 7.12 16.01 -26.98
CA ASP A 25 7.21 15.40 -28.30
C ASP A 25 5.84 14.97 -28.84
N ILE A 26 4.86 14.72 -27.95
CA ILE A 26 3.52 14.27 -28.35
C ILE A 26 2.48 15.40 -28.45
N ARG A 27 2.84 16.63 -28.08
CA ARG A 27 1.87 17.76 -28.07
C ARG A 27 1.36 18.14 -29.46
N SER A 28 2.11 17.87 -30.50
CA SER A 28 1.73 18.12 -31.90
C SER A 28 1.06 16.94 -32.59
N PHE A 29 0.92 15.80 -31.91
CA PHE A 29 0.33 14.61 -32.52
C PHE A 29 -1.17 14.80 -32.78
N SER A 30 -1.62 14.31 -33.92
CA SER A 30 -3.04 14.18 -34.22
C SER A 30 -3.69 13.08 -33.35
N VAL A 31 -5.01 13.10 -33.25
CA VAL A 31 -5.76 12.04 -32.53
C VAL A 31 -5.40 10.64 -33.03
N SER A 32 -5.27 10.47 -34.36
CA SER A 32 -4.88 9.17 -34.93
C SER A 32 -3.46 8.73 -34.53
N GLU A 33 -2.51 9.67 -34.40
CA GLU A 33 -1.16 9.36 -33.91
C GLU A 33 -1.17 9.03 -32.42
N LEU A 34 -2.02 9.70 -31.62
CA LEU A 34 -2.20 9.35 -30.19
C LEU A 34 -2.81 7.96 -30.01
N GLU A 35 -3.72 7.53 -30.89
CA GLU A 35 -4.28 6.17 -30.89
C GLU A 35 -3.20 5.13 -31.20
N ILE A 36 -2.36 5.35 -32.20
CA ILE A 36 -1.23 4.48 -32.55
C ILE A 36 -0.21 4.44 -31.39
N LEU A 37 0.14 5.61 -30.84
CA LEU A 37 1.04 5.71 -29.69
C LEU A 37 0.54 4.91 -28.50
N SER A 38 -0.77 4.95 -28.22
CA SER A 38 -1.39 4.19 -27.12
C SER A 38 -1.27 2.69 -27.33
N ASP A 39 -1.46 2.20 -28.55
CA ASP A 39 -1.28 0.77 -28.86
C ASP A 39 0.19 0.32 -28.75
N GLU A 40 1.13 1.14 -29.23
CA GLU A 40 2.58 0.87 -29.09
C GLU A 40 3.01 0.92 -27.62
N LEU A 41 2.52 1.88 -26.84
CA LEU A 41 2.80 2.01 -25.42
C LEU A 41 2.27 0.81 -24.62
N ARG A 42 1.08 0.31 -24.97
CA ARG A 42 0.49 -0.90 -24.37
C ARG A 42 1.36 -2.12 -24.63
N GLU A 43 1.76 -2.35 -25.87
CA GLU A 43 2.60 -3.49 -26.23
C GLU A 43 3.97 -3.42 -25.53
N PHE A 44 4.56 -2.23 -25.47
CA PHE A 44 5.84 -2.00 -24.79
C PHE A 44 5.74 -2.18 -23.28
N LEU A 45 4.65 -1.70 -22.66
CA LEU A 45 4.37 -1.90 -21.22
C LEU A 45 4.23 -3.39 -20.90
N LEU A 46 3.43 -4.13 -21.69
CA LEU A 46 3.24 -5.57 -21.53
C LEU A 46 4.57 -6.31 -21.57
N PHE A 47 5.38 -6.05 -22.58
CA PHE A 47 6.71 -6.65 -22.71
C PHE A 47 7.58 -6.31 -21.50
N SER A 48 7.68 -5.04 -21.12
CA SER A 48 8.59 -4.57 -20.07
C SER A 48 8.24 -5.14 -18.71
N VAL A 49 6.96 -5.07 -18.30
CA VAL A 49 6.50 -5.61 -17.01
C VAL A 49 6.54 -7.14 -16.99
N GLY A 50 6.35 -7.79 -18.14
CA GLY A 50 6.55 -9.23 -18.27
C GLY A 50 7.97 -9.68 -17.93
N GLN A 51 8.99 -8.87 -18.24
CA GLN A 51 10.39 -9.16 -17.91
C GLN A 51 10.76 -8.87 -16.46
N THR A 52 10.19 -7.84 -15.86
CA THR A 52 10.55 -7.38 -14.50
C THR A 52 9.64 -7.90 -13.40
N GLY A 53 8.39 -8.21 -13.73
CA GLY A 53 7.30 -8.22 -12.79
C GLY A 53 6.89 -6.80 -12.39
N GLY A 54 5.77 -6.66 -11.69
CA GLY A 54 5.28 -5.37 -11.20
C GLY A 54 3.79 -5.17 -11.42
N HIS A 55 3.30 -3.95 -11.14
CA HIS A 55 1.90 -3.58 -11.33
C HIS A 55 1.55 -3.50 -12.82
N LEU A 56 0.54 -4.24 -13.26
CA LEU A 56 0.20 -4.32 -14.67
C LEU A 56 -1.22 -3.83 -14.98
N GLY A 57 -2.22 -4.43 -14.34
CA GLY A 57 -3.63 -4.19 -14.71
C GLY A 57 -4.07 -2.74 -14.60
N GLY A 58 -3.62 -2.03 -13.54
CA GLY A 58 -3.89 -0.60 -13.37
C GLY A 58 -3.28 0.26 -14.47
N GLY A 59 -2.00 -0.02 -14.82
CA GLY A 59 -1.29 0.69 -15.89
C GLY A 59 -1.95 0.52 -17.26
N LEU A 60 -2.40 -0.69 -17.59
CA LEU A 60 -3.12 -0.97 -18.86
C LEU A 60 -4.44 -0.20 -18.96
N GLY A 61 -5.12 0.00 -17.85
CA GLY A 61 -6.39 0.72 -17.80
C GLY A 61 -6.29 2.22 -18.07
N VAL A 62 -5.12 2.82 -17.87
CA VAL A 62 -4.94 4.29 -17.97
C VAL A 62 -4.01 4.73 -19.11
N ILE A 63 -3.71 3.88 -20.06
CA ILE A 63 -2.79 4.22 -21.16
C ILE A 63 -3.30 5.41 -21.96
N GLU A 64 -4.54 5.35 -22.45
CA GLU A 64 -5.14 6.41 -23.25
C GLU A 64 -5.25 7.71 -22.46
N LEU A 65 -5.68 7.62 -21.19
CA LEU A 65 -5.76 8.77 -20.28
C LEU A 65 -4.36 9.41 -20.08
N THR A 66 -3.31 8.59 -19.89
CA THR A 66 -1.94 9.08 -19.71
C THR A 66 -1.45 9.82 -20.95
N VAL A 67 -1.70 9.25 -22.14
CA VAL A 67 -1.33 9.87 -23.43
C VAL A 67 -2.04 11.21 -23.60
N VAL A 68 -3.35 11.28 -23.36
CA VAL A 68 -4.14 12.50 -23.48
C VAL A 68 -3.69 13.57 -22.48
N LEU A 69 -3.42 13.19 -21.22
CA LEU A 69 -2.96 14.16 -20.21
C LEU A 69 -1.60 14.76 -20.59
N HIS A 70 -0.64 13.96 -21.04
CA HIS A 70 0.66 14.47 -21.50
C HIS A 70 0.63 15.21 -22.82
N HIS A 71 -0.37 14.96 -23.67
CA HIS A 71 -0.63 15.74 -24.87
C HIS A 71 -1.16 17.14 -24.55
N LEU A 72 -2.09 17.26 -23.59
CA LEU A 72 -2.79 18.50 -23.30
C LEU A 72 -2.11 19.39 -22.25
N TYR A 73 -1.47 18.80 -21.23
CA TYR A 73 -0.83 19.54 -20.13
C TYR A 73 0.65 19.76 -20.36
N ASN A 74 1.13 20.92 -19.95
CA ASN A 74 2.55 21.29 -20.11
C ASN A 74 3.39 20.75 -18.93
N THR A 75 3.41 19.41 -18.79
CA THR A 75 4.28 18.78 -17.79
C THR A 75 5.76 18.91 -18.18
N PRO A 76 6.71 19.15 -17.25
CA PRO A 76 6.55 19.16 -15.77
C PRO A 76 6.11 20.52 -15.20
N TYR A 77 5.89 21.56 -16.03
CA TYR A 77 5.40 22.86 -15.54
C TYR A 77 4.04 22.73 -14.86
N ASP A 78 3.07 22.07 -15.50
CA ASP A 78 1.80 21.70 -14.91
C ASP A 78 1.95 20.48 -13.99
N ASN A 79 1.27 20.47 -12.84
CA ASN A 79 1.35 19.40 -11.87
C ASN A 79 0.35 18.29 -12.19
N LEU A 80 0.86 17.07 -12.41
CA LEU A 80 0.07 15.85 -12.57
C LEU A 80 0.41 14.88 -11.44
N VAL A 81 -0.58 14.55 -10.60
CA VAL A 81 -0.43 13.64 -9.46
C VAL A 81 -1.27 12.38 -9.66
N TRP A 82 -0.62 11.23 -9.63
CA TRP A 82 -1.24 9.91 -9.69
C TRP A 82 -1.49 9.39 -8.28
N ASP A 83 -2.76 9.19 -7.90
CA ASP A 83 -3.08 8.60 -6.59
C ASP A 83 -2.58 7.16 -6.49
N VAL A 84 -2.00 6.76 -5.36
CA VAL A 84 -1.28 5.48 -5.17
C VAL A 84 -0.04 5.36 -6.10
N GLY A 85 -0.21 5.56 -7.40
CA GLY A 85 0.86 5.52 -8.39
C GLY A 85 1.18 4.14 -8.97
N HIS A 86 0.47 3.08 -8.59
CA HIS A 86 0.66 1.73 -9.14
C HIS A 86 0.32 1.66 -10.65
N GLN A 87 -0.52 2.58 -11.14
CA GLN A 87 -0.90 2.70 -12.55
C GLN A 87 0.07 3.57 -13.38
N ALA A 88 1.10 4.17 -12.78
CA ALA A 88 1.90 5.23 -13.40
C ALA A 88 3.07 4.75 -14.28
N TYR A 89 3.15 3.46 -14.65
CA TYR A 89 4.22 3.00 -15.56
C TYR A 89 4.13 3.61 -16.97
N PRO A 90 2.94 3.80 -17.59
CA PRO A 90 2.81 4.58 -18.82
C PRO A 90 3.35 6.00 -18.70
N HIS A 91 3.08 6.67 -17.56
CA HIS A 91 3.64 7.98 -17.24
C HIS A 91 5.18 7.94 -17.20
N LYS A 92 5.78 6.97 -16.50
CA LYS A 92 7.25 6.81 -16.47
C LYS A 92 7.84 6.61 -17.87
N ILE A 93 7.19 5.81 -18.71
CA ILE A 93 7.64 5.56 -20.10
C ILE A 93 7.64 6.85 -20.92
N LEU A 94 6.58 7.66 -20.85
CA LEU A 94 6.45 8.90 -21.60
C LEU A 94 7.28 10.08 -21.07
N THR A 95 7.81 9.97 -19.85
CA THR A 95 8.56 11.02 -19.15
C THR A 95 10.07 10.72 -19.04
N GLY A 96 10.67 10.20 -20.11
CA GLY A 96 12.10 10.04 -20.24
C GLY A 96 12.68 8.75 -19.65
N ARG A 97 11.85 7.89 -19.04
CA ARG A 97 12.30 6.67 -18.35
C ARG A 97 12.07 5.38 -19.17
N LYS A 98 11.64 5.50 -20.42
CA LYS A 98 11.39 4.37 -21.34
C LYS A 98 12.53 3.35 -21.36
N ASN A 99 13.75 3.81 -21.54
CA ASN A 99 14.93 2.95 -21.64
C ASN A 99 15.34 2.27 -20.32
N LYS A 100 14.81 2.75 -19.18
CA LYS A 100 15.07 2.21 -17.84
C LYS A 100 13.90 1.43 -17.27
N ILE A 101 12.74 1.37 -17.94
CA ILE A 101 11.54 0.75 -17.36
C ILE A 101 11.76 -0.74 -17.01
N HIS A 102 12.67 -1.40 -17.69
CA HIS A 102 13.09 -2.78 -17.39
C HIS A 102 13.83 -2.93 -16.05
N THR A 103 14.13 -1.84 -15.35
CA THR A 103 14.76 -1.85 -14.02
C THR A 103 13.79 -1.50 -12.91
N VAL A 104 12.50 -1.29 -13.23
CA VAL A 104 11.49 -0.93 -12.22
C VAL A 104 11.43 -1.96 -11.10
N ARG A 105 11.39 -1.49 -9.84
CA ARG A 105 11.36 -2.33 -8.63
C ARG A 105 12.65 -3.14 -8.36
N GLN A 106 13.73 -2.89 -9.09
CA GLN A 106 15.02 -3.55 -8.88
C GLN A 106 15.99 -2.59 -8.19
N LYS A 107 16.99 -3.15 -7.55
CA LYS A 107 18.06 -2.39 -6.89
C LYS A 107 18.68 -1.37 -7.86
N GLU A 108 18.83 -0.11 -7.42
CA GLU A 108 19.34 1.00 -8.21
C GLU A 108 18.55 1.28 -9.52
N GLY A 109 17.38 0.67 -9.64
CA GLY A 109 16.46 0.85 -10.76
C GLY A 109 15.39 1.89 -10.49
N LEU A 110 14.38 1.93 -11.36
CA LEU A 110 13.24 2.83 -11.20
C LEU A 110 12.37 2.43 -10.01
N ALA A 111 11.93 3.41 -9.26
CA ALA A 111 11.02 3.25 -8.13
C ALA A 111 9.67 2.63 -8.56
N PRO A 112 9.03 1.85 -7.68
CA PRO A 112 7.73 1.21 -7.98
C PRO A 112 6.61 2.21 -8.21
N PHE A 113 6.71 3.39 -7.62
CA PHE A 113 5.73 4.49 -7.67
C PHE A 113 6.43 5.78 -8.12
N PRO A 114 5.67 6.82 -8.55
CA PRO A 114 6.21 8.17 -8.74
C PRO A 114 6.94 8.68 -7.50
N ALA A 115 8.12 9.24 -7.72
CA ALA A 115 8.98 9.78 -6.66
C ALA A 115 9.66 11.07 -7.11
N ILE A 116 9.54 12.15 -6.33
CA ILE A 116 10.11 13.47 -6.66
C ILE A 116 11.62 13.39 -6.90
N SER A 117 12.30 12.51 -6.17
CA SER A 117 13.76 12.30 -6.33
C SER A 117 14.14 11.59 -7.63
N GLU A 118 13.18 10.93 -8.30
CA GLU A 118 13.45 10.17 -9.54
C GLU A 118 13.27 11.02 -10.80
N SER A 119 12.29 11.93 -10.81
CA SER A 119 11.96 12.70 -12.01
C SER A 119 11.24 14.00 -11.68
N GLU A 120 11.58 15.07 -12.41
CA GLU A 120 10.85 16.35 -12.34
C GLU A 120 9.37 16.23 -12.77
N TYR A 121 9.02 15.17 -13.51
CA TYR A 121 7.65 14.90 -13.91
C TYR A 121 6.81 14.25 -12.80
N ASP A 122 7.43 13.75 -11.75
CA ASP A 122 6.78 13.18 -10.59
C ASP A 122 6.48 14.31 -9.58
N ALA A 123 5.42 15.08 -9.84
CA ALA A 123 5.10 16.29 -9.07
C ALA A 123 4.87 16.02 -7.58
N PHE A 124 4.54 14.80 -7.19
CA PHE A 124 4.35 14.36 -5.81
C PHE A 124 4.72 12.88 -5.65
N GLY A 125 5.45 12.56 -4.57
CA GLY A 125 5.75 11.17 -4.21
C GLY A 125 4.52 10.47 -3.67
N VAL A 126 4.25 9.26 -4.18
CA VAL A 126 3.04 8.50 -3.84
C VAL A 126 3.39 7.04 -3.48
N GLY A 127 2.40 6.27 -3.08
CA GLY A 127 2.50 4.87 -2.64
C GLY A 127 1.28 4.50 -1.80
N HIS A 128 0.92 5.31 -0.83
CA HIS A 128 -0.36 5.21 -0.11
C HIS A 128 -1.47 5.95 -0.87
N SER A 129 -2.70 5.45 -0.77
CA SER A 129 -3.85 5.99 -1.49
C SER A 129 -4.38 7.30 -0.90
N SER A 130 -5.21 7.98 -1.70
CA SER A 130 -6.15 9.03 -1.26
C SER A 130 -5.50 10.35 -0.87
N THR A 131 -4.23 10.56 -1.26
CA THR A 131 -3.47 11.78 -0.94
C THR A 131 -3.46 12.81 -2.07
N SER A 132 -3.77 12.39 -3.30
CA SER A 132 -3.58 13.19 -4.50
C SER A 132 -4.39 14.49 -4.53
N ILE A 133 -5.65 14.44 -4.09
CA ILE A 133 -6.53 15.64 -4.08
C ILE A 133 -6.01 16.67 -3.09
N SER A 134 -5.62 16.25 -1.86
CA SER A 134 -5.02 17.16 -0.88
C SER A 134 -3.72 17.77 -1.41
N ALA A 135 -2.88 16.95 -2.08
CA ALA A 135 -1.62 17.42 -2.63
C ALA A 135 -1.82 18.50 -3.71
N ILE A 136 -2.68 18.25 -4.71
CA ILE A 136 -2.94 19.24 -5.76
C ILE A 136 -3.65 20.49 -5.22
N LEU A 137 -4.52 20.34 -4.22
CA LEU A 137 -5.14 21.48 -3.56
C LEU A 137 -4.08 22.39 -2.92
N GLY A 138 -3.15 21.81 -2.16
CA GLY A 138 -2.04 22.57 -1.57
C GLY A 138 -1.16 23.25 -2.62
N MET A 139 -0.83 22.53 -3.72
CA MET A 139 -0.06 23.08 -4.84
C MET A 139 -0.80 24.24 -5.54
N ALA A 140 -2.13 24.10 -5.78
CA ALA A 140 -2.93 25.13 -6.41
C ALA A 140 -3.00 26.41 -5.56
N MET A 141 -3.22 26.24 -4.25
CA MET A 141 -3.23 27.38 -3.33
C MET A 141 -1.88 28.08 -3.23
N GLY A 142 -0.78 27.31 -3.28
CA GLY A 142 0.57 27.86 -3.34
C GLY A 142 0.86 28.59 -4.65
N ALA A 143 0.47 27.99 -5.78
CA ALA A 143 0.62 28.60 -7.11
C ALA A 143 -0.16 29.93 -7.23
N GLN A 144 -1.40 29.97 -6.71
CA GLN A 144 -2.21 31.19 -6.69
C GLN A 144 -1.55 32.33 -5.92
N LYS A 145 -0.90 32.03 -4.79
CA LYS A 145 -0.16 33.05 -4.01
C LYS A 145 1.10 33.56 -4.72
N ASN A 146 1.61 32.82 -5.67
CA ASN A 146 2.79 33.16 -6.46
C ASN A 146 2.43 33.68 -7.88
N ASP A 147 1.17 34.03 -8.11
CA ASP A 147 0.64 34.50 -9.42
C ASP A 147 1.02 33.54 -10.59
N SER A 148 1.05 32.24 -10.31
CA SER A 148 1.42 31.21 -11.26
C SER A 148 0.18 30.65 -11.98
N ASN A 149 0.29 30.50 -13.32
CA ASN A 149 -0.76 29.94 -14.16
C ASN A 149 -0.68 28.41 -14.32
N LYS A 150 0.06 27.72 -13.46
CA LYS A 150 0.16 26.26 -13.47
C LYS A 150 -1.20 25.60 -13.33
N LYS A 151 -1.41 24.56 -14.11
CA LYS A 151 -2.57 23.67 -13.93
C LYS A 151 -2.24 22.55 -12.95
N HIS A 152 -3.25 22.06 -12.24
CA HIS A 152 -3.12 21.05 -11.20
C HIS A 152 -4.14 19.95 -11.41
N VAL A 153 -3.65 18.73 -11.69
CA VAL A 153 -4.47 17.57 -12.03
C VAL A 153 -4.17 16.41 -11.08
N ALA A 154 -5.19 15.83 -10.46
CA ALA A 154 -5.10 14.56 -9.75
C ALA A 154 -5.86 13.48 -10.51
N VAL A 155 -5.25 12.31 -10.66
CA VAL A 155 -5.93 11.09 -11.13
C VAL A 155 -6.08 10.15 -9.95
N ILE A 156 -7.30 9.90 -9.53
CA ILE A 156 -7.63 9.07 -8.37
C ILE A 156 -8.53 7.90 -8.79
N GLY A 157 -8.25 6.69 -8.29
CA GLY A 157 -9.10 5.53 -8.52
C GLY A 157 -10.33 5.52 -7.63
N ASP A 158 -11.36 4.81 -8.06
CA ASP A 158 -12.63 4.61 -7.35
C ASP A 158 -12.43 3.98 -5.95
N GLY A 159 -11.53 2.99 -5.81
CA GLY A 159 -11.15 2.45 -4.52
C GLY A 159 -10.50 3.49 -3.60
N ALA A 160 -9.60 4.33 -4.11
CA ALA A 160 -8.94 5.38 -3.33
C ALA A 160 -9.89 6.52 -2.92
N MET A 161 -10.98 6.72 -3.65
CA MET A 161 -12.05 7.67 -3.29
C MET A 161 -12.83 7.27 -2.03
N THR A 162 -12.73 6.02 -1.56
CA THR A 162 -13.48 5.56 -0.38
C THR A 162 -12.89 6.04 0.95
N ALA A 163 -11.66 6.52 0.97
CA ALA A 163 -11.01 7.01 2.18
C ALA A 163 -11.55 8.38 2.64
N GLY A 164 -11.64 8.60 3.94
CA GLY A 164 -12.10 9.85 4.53
C GLY A 164 -11.31 11.06 4.05
N MET A 165 -9.98 10.95 3.94
CA MET A 165 -9.09 12.02 3.47
C MET A 165 -9.45 12.53 2.07
N ALA A 166 -9.92 11.67 1.15
CA ALA A 166 -10.40 12.10 -0.16
C ALA A 166 -11.65 13.00 -0.04
N PHE A 167 -12.59 12.62 0.83
CA PHE A 167 -13.78 13.44 1.11
C PHE A 167 -13.45 14.75 1.81
N GLU A 168 -12.53 14.75 2.76
CA GLU A 168 -12.04 15.99 3.42
C GLU A 168 -11.44 16.95 2.39
N ALA A 169 -10.62 16.42 1.47
CA ALA A 169 -10.00 17.21 0.42
C ALA A 169 -11.03 17.77 -0.58
N LEU A 170 -12.02 16.96 -0.98
CA LEU A 170 -13.13 17.43 -1.85
C LEU A 170 -13.94 18.52 -1.16
N SER A 171 -14.35 18.32 0.08
CA SER A 171 -15.12 19.32 0.85
C SER A 171 -14.35 20.64 0.98
N HIS A 172 -13.05 20.57 1.31
CA HIS A 172 -12.20 21.75 1.43
C HIS A 172 -11.98 22.45 0.08
N SER A 173 -11.79 21.67 -1.00
CA SER A 173 -11.66 22.22 -2.36
C SER A 173 -12.92 22.99 -2.81
N GLY A 174 -14.10 22.44 -2.51
CA GLY A 174 -15.37 23.13 -2.81
C GLY A 174 -15.54 24.46 -2.07
N HIS A 175 -15.03 24.54 -0.84
CA HIS A 175 -15.01 25.78 -0.05
C HIS A 175 -14.03 26.82 -0.63
N LEU A 176 -12.80 26.40 -0.95
CA LEU A 176 -11.73 27.30 -1.44
C LEU A 176 -11.85 27.67 -2.91
N LYS A 177 -12.57 26.86 -3.69
CA LYS A 177 -12.80 27.04 -5.15
C LYS A 177 -11.50 27.20 -5.97
N PRO A 178 -10.46 26.36 -5.77
CA PRO A 178 -9.22 26.43 -6.54
C PRO A 178 -9.42 25.97 -7.98
N ASN A 179 -8.53 26.41 -8.88
CA ASN A 179 -8.48 25.89 -10.24
C ASN A 179 -7.74 24.54 -10.26
N ILE A 180 -8.47 23.46 -9.99
CA ILE A 180 -7.96 22.08 -10.00
C ILE A 180 -8.85 21.18 -10.85
N LEU A 181 -8.27 20.12 -11.40
CA LEU A 181 -9.00 19.04 -12.05
C LEU A 181 -8.77 17.74 -11.27
N VAL A 182 -9.84 17.18 -10.73
CA VAL A 182 -9.86 15.81 -10.17
C VAL A 182 -10.44 14.87 -11.21
N ILE A 183 -9.67 13.88 -11.62
CA ILE A 183 -10.11 12.84 -12.57
C ILE A 183 -10.35 11.56 -11.76
N LEU A 184 -11.60 11.16 -11.66
CA LEU A 184 -11.97 9.85 -11.14
C LEU A 184 -11.77 8.80 -12.24
N ASN A 185 -10.79 7.93 -12.06
CA ASN A 185 -10.59 6.76 -12.88
C ASN A 185 -11.39 5.58 -12.30
N ASP A 186 -12.61 5.42 -12.79
CA ASP A 186 -13.55 4.42 -12.33
C ASP A 186 -13.41 3.14 -13.18
N ASN A 187 -12.98 2.05 -12.56
CA ASN A 187 -12.88 0.75 -13.21
C ASN A 187 -13.58 -0.38 -12.42
N ASP A 188 -14.41 0.01 -11.42
CA ASP A 188 -15.17 -0.87 -10.54
C ASP A 188 -14.29 -1.87 -9.76
N MET A 189 -13.04 -1.49 -9.49
CA MET A 189 -12.06 -2.34 -8.82
C MET A 189 -11.04 -1.55 -8.01
N SER A 190 -10.77 -2.03 -6.79
CA SER A 190 -9.53 -1.73 -6.07
C SER A 190 -8.50 -2.86 -6.27
N ILE A 191 -7.89 -3.39 -5.24
CA ILE A 191 -7.14 -4.66 -5.28
C ILE A 191 -8.14 -5.81 -5.46
N SER A 192 -9.22 -5.83 -4.69
CA SER A 192 -10.42 -6.68 -4.82
C SER A 192 -11.59 -5.87 -5.40
N GLU A 193 -12.78 -6.48 -5.48
CA GLU A 193 -14.01 -5.77 -5.84
C GLU A 193 -14.30 -4.66 -4.82
N ASN A 194 -14.74 -3.50 -5.30
CA ASN A 194 -15.03 -2.37 -4.46
C ASN A 194 -16.26 -2.62 -3.58
N ILE A 195 -16.18 -2.18 -2.33
CA ILE A 195 -17.23 -2.35 -1.32
C ILE A 195 -17.72 -0.98 -0.82
N GLY A 196 -18.99 -0.93 -0.43
CA GLY A 196 -19.58 0.23 0.24
C GLY A 196 -20.55 1.05 -0.59
N GLY A 197 -21.15 2.05 0.04
CA GLY A 197 -22.19 2.89 -0.56
C GLY A 197 -21.72 3.69 -1.77
N LEU A 198 -20.48 4.13 -1.78
CA LEU A 198 -19.90 4.87 -2.90
C LEU A 198 -19.68 3.97 -4.12
N SER A 199 -19.21 2.73 -3.91
CA SER A 199 -19.11 1.74 -4.98
C SER A 199 -20.48 1.43 -5.60
N ASN A 200 -21.50 1.24 -4.76
CA ASN A 200 -22.88 1.06 -5.22
C ASN A 200 -23.39 2.29 -6.02
N TYR A 201 -22.96 3.50 -5.63
CA TYR A 201 -23.29 4.70 -6.37
C TYR A 201 -22.66 4.71 -7.77
N PHE A 202 -21.38 4.39 -7.89
CA PHE A 202 -20.68 4.28 -9.18
C PHE A 202 -21.25 3.13 -10.03
N SER A 203 -21.52 1.97 -9.48
CA SER A 203 -22.13 0.85 -10.19
C SER A 203 -23.50 1.20 -10.77
N ARG A 204 -24.30 2.04 -10.09
CA ARG A 204 -25.57 2.57 -10.64
C ARG A 204 -25.34 3.51 -11.83
N ILE A 205 -24.28 4.31 -11.80
CA ILE A 205 -23.88 5.15 -12.94
C ILE A 205 -23.52 4.27 -14.14
N TRP A 206 -22.74 3.22 -13.94
CA TRP A 206 -22.40 2.23 -14.96
C TRP A 206 -23.63 1.56 -15.59
N ALA A 207 -24.60 1.21 -14.76
CA ALA A 207 -25.85 0.55 -15.20
C ALA A 207 -26.83 1.53 -15.88
N SER A 208 -26.61 2.85 -15.81
CA SER A 208 -27.54 3.85 -16.27
C SER A 208 -27.77 3.82 -17.77
N LYS A 209 -28.98 4.23 -18.21
CA LYS A 209 -29.31 4.37 -19.64
C LYS A 209 -28.44 5.42 -20.35
N ILE A 210 -27.89 6.37 -19.59
CA ILE A 210 -26.99 7.42 -20.08
C ILE A 210 -25.70 6.80 -20.59
N TYR A 211 -25.04 5.95 -19.80
CA TYR A 211 -23.82 5.25 -20.22
C TYR A 211 -24.06 4.31 -21.42
N LYS A 212 -25.15 3.54 -21.39
CA LYS A 212 -25.55 2.68 -22.52
C LYS A 212 -25.88 3.48 -23.79
N GLY A 213 -26.39 4.71 -23.65
CA GLY A 213 -26.64 5.64 -24.75
C GLY A 213 -25.36 6.21 -25.37
N ILE A 214 -24.39 6.61 -24.55
CA ILE A 214 -23.08 7.12 -24.99
C ILE A 214 -22.35 6.04 -25.82
N LYS A 215 -22.36 4.78 -25.39
CA LYS A 215 -21.74 3.66 -26.11
C LYS A 215 -22.42 3.34 -27.47
N LYS A 216 -23.69 3.72 -27.67
CA LYS A 216 -24.45 3.50 -28.93
C LYS A 216 -24.45 4.69 -29.87
N SER A 217 -24.24 5.89 -29.36
CA SER A 217 -24.31 7.14 -30.15
C SER A 217 -22.90 7.73 -30.22
N GLY A 218 -22.15 7.34 -31.25
CA GLY A 218 -20.89 8.03 -31.55
C GLY A 218 -21.10 9.53 -31.66
N ALA A 219 -20.40 10.28 -30.85
CA ALA A 219 -19.92 11.67 -31.02
C ALA A 219 -20.85 12.77 -31.59
N SER A 220 -22.16 12.64 -31.67
CA SER A 220 -22.99 13.65 -32.38
C SER A 220 -23.91 14.52 -31.49
N ALA A 221 -23.92 14.40 -30.18
CA ALA A 221 -24.94 15.02 -29.33
C ALA A 221 -24.46 16.13 -28.36
N LEU A 222 -23.19 16.53 -28.38
CA LEU A 222 -22.71 17.62 -27.51
C LEU A 222 -22.27 18.82 -28.32
N LYS A 223 -23.24 19.65 -28.75
CA LYS A 223 -22.94 21.04 -29.17
C LYS A 223 -22.95 21.95 -27.94
N PRO A 224 -21.96 22.86 -27.78
CA PRO A 224 -21.84 23.71 -26.61
C PRO A 224 -22.79 24.89 -26.66
N LEU A 225 -23.66 25.01 -25.65
CA LEU A 225 -24.39 26.25 -25.34
C LEU A 225 -24.14 26.58 -23.86
N PRO A 226 -23.18 27.49 -23.55
CA PRO A 226 -22.68 27.66 -22.17
C PRO A 226 -23.65 28.24 -21.15
N GLN A 227 -24.58 29.11 -21.54
CA GLN A 227 -25.45 29.85 -20.57
C GLN A 227 -26.87 29.30 -20.44
N ALA A 228 -27.46 28.79 -21.51
CA ALA A 228 -28.80 28.19 -21.47
C ALA A 228 -28.81 26.82 -20.80
N TYR A 229 -27.67 26.11 -20.82
CA TYR A 229 -27.49 24.80 -20.21
C TYR A 229 -27.59 24.85 -18.67
N HIS A 230 -27.00 25.85 -18.02
CA HIS A 230 -27.09 26.02 -16.56
C HIS A 230 -28.51 26.36 -16.07
N LEU A 231 -29.29 27.10 -16.84
CA LEU A 231 -30.65 27.45 -16.45
C LEU A 231 -31.64 26.29 -16.68
N ALA A 232 -31.51 25.60 -17.80
CA ALA A 232 -32.32 24.41 -18.12
C ALA A 232 -32.03 23.27 -17.13
N ARG A 233 -30.77 23.09 -16.75
CA ARG A 233 -30.32 22.07 -15.77
C ARG A 233 -30.88 22.35 -14.37
N LYS A 234 -30.95 23.60 -13.92
CA LYS A 234 -31.52 23.96 -12.61
C LYS A 234 -33.02 23.66 -12.50
N VAL A 235 -33.77 23.81 -13.58
CA VAL A 235 -35.21 23.47 -13.62
C VAL A 235 -35.41 21.95 -13.77
N GLU A 236 -34.57 21.25 -14.53
CA GLU A 236 -34.63 19.81 -14.71
C GLU A 236 -34.16 19.04 -13.48
N THR A 237 -33.19 19.58 -12.70
CA THR A 237 -32.66 18.99 -11.47
C THR A 237 -33.70 18.95 -10.34
N GLN A 238 -34.60 19.97 -10.26
CA GLN A 238 -35.71 19.93 -9.28
C GLN A 238 -36.79 18.90 -9.58
N MET A 239 -36.91 18.48 -10.84
CA MET A 239 -37.88 17.43 -11.24
C MET A 239 -37.31 16.01 -11.33
N LYS A 240 -35.98 15.85 -11.35
CA LYS A 240 -35.29 14.54 -11.44
C LYS A 240 -34.44 14.20 -10.21
N ALA A 241 -34.76 14.75 -9.05
CA ALA A 241 -34.02 14.62 -7.78
C ALA A 241 -33.83 13.18 -7.28
N MET A 242 -33.93 12.19 -8.11
CA MET A 242 -33.82 10.80 -7.67
C MET A 242 -32.59 10.03 -8.14
N VAL A 243 -31.74 10.42 -9.02
CA VAL A 243 -30.43 9.78 -9.34
C VAL A 243 -29.82 10.43 -10.61
N ALA A 244 -29.31 11.66 -10.51
CA ALA A 244 -28.41 12.18 -11.53
C ALA A 244 -26.97 11.78 -11.15
N PRO A 245 -26.17 11.22 -12.09
CA PRO A 245 -24.74 11.04 -11.85
C PRO A 245 -24.07 12.36 -11.47
N GLY A 246 -23.25 12.38 -10.41
CA GLY A 246 -22.47 13.57 -10.04
C GLY A 246 -23.04 14.45 -8.95
N THR A 247 -24.30 14.27 -8.54
CA THR A 247 -24.96 15.14 -7.55
C THR A 247 -24.14 15.34 -6.27
N ILE A 248 -23.51 14.31 -5.75
CA ILE A 248 -22.68 14.41 -4.54
C ILE A 248 -21.47 15.34 -4.74
N PHE A 249 -20.84 15.32 -5.89
CA PHE A 249 -19.69 16.20 -6.19
C PHE A 249 -20.12 17.64 -6.47
N GLU A 250 -21.28 17.82 -7.09
CA GLU A 250 -21.88 19.15 -7.31
C GLU A 250 -22.28 19.80 -5.98
N GLU A 251 -22.84 19.04 -5.04
CA GLU A 251 -23.15 19.54 -3.68
C GLU A 251 -21.87 19.88 -2.89
N LEU A 252 -20.76 19.19 -3.16
CA LEU A 252 -19.45 19.54 -2.61
C LEU A 252 -18.81 20.75 -3.32
N GLY A 253 -19.46 21.33 -4.34
CA GLY A 253 -19.01 22.55 -5.01
C GLY A 253 -18.15 22.35 -6.25
N PHE A 254 -18.06 21.14 -6.78
CA PHE A 254 -17.36 20.84 -8.03
C PHE A 254 -18.26 20.99 -9.25
N ASN A 255 -17.68 21.38 -10.37
CA ASN A 255 -18.32 21.18 -11.66
C ASN A 255 -18.08 19.75 -12.12
N TYR A 256 -19.11 18.91 -12.08
CA TYR A 256 -19.04 17.50 -12.47
C TYR A 256 -19.27 17.32 -13.96
N VAL A 257 -18.38 16.55 -14.61
CA VAL A 257 -18.47 16.16 -16.01
C VAL A 257 -18.27 14.66 -16.13
N GLY A 258 -19.12 14.01 -16.92
CA GLY A 258 -19.01 12.56 -17.15
C GLY A 258 -20.30 11.80 -16.80
N PRO A 259 -20.26 10.46 -16.78
CA PRO A 259 -19.07 9.65 -17.13
C PRO A 259 -18.74 9.69 -18.63
N ILE A 260 -17.43 9.60 -18.96
CA ILE A 260 -16.94 9.47 -20.34
C ILE A 260 -16.13 8.18 -20.51
N ASP A 261 -15.96 7.72 -21.75
CA ASP A 261 -15.16 6.52 -22.06
C ASP A 261 -13.66 6.84 -22.03
N GLY A 262 -12.94 6.29 -21.05
CA GLY A 262 -11.50 6.45 -20.86
C GLY A 262 -10.62 5.71 -21.87
N HIS A 263 -11.20 4.96 -22.80
CA HIS A 263 -10.51 4.35 -23.93
C HIS A 263 -10.79 5.09 -25.25
N ASN A 264 -11.58 6.16 -25.23
CA ASN A 264 -11.86 7.02 -26.38
C ASN A 264 -11.00 8.29 -26.34
N ILE A 265 -9.84 8.24 -27.00
CA ILE A 265 -8.85 9.35 -27.03
C ILE A 265 -9.47 10.64 -27.51
N LYS A 266 -10.28 10.58 -28.59
CA LYS A 266 -10.92 11.78 -29.13
C LYS A 266 -11.86 12.45 -28.14
N GLU A 267 -12.74 11.66 -27.52
CA GLU A 267 -13.71 12.18 -26.51
C GLU A 267 -12.97 12.78 -25.32
N MET A 268 -11.96 12.08 -24.77
CA MET A 268 -11.15 12.61 -23.67
C MET A 268 -10.41 13.88 -24.06
N THR A 269 -9.83 13.95 -25.24
CA THR A 269 -9.12 15.14 -25.73
C THR A 269 -10.06 16.33 -25.82
N ASP A 270 -11.24 16.15 -26.41
CA ASP A 270 -12.23 17.21 -26.57
C ASP A 270 -12.74 17.71 -25.19
N VAL A 271 -13.07 16.79 -24.27
CA VAL A 271 -13.61 17.13 -22.94
C VAL A 271 -12.55 17.79 -22.07
N ILE A 272 -11.35 17.19 -21.95
CA ILE A 272 -10.29 17.71 -21.06
C ILE A 272 -9.75 19.04 -21.59
N SER A 273 -9.65 19.23 -22.89
CA SER A 273 -9.26 20.51 -23.48
C SER A 273 -10.24 21.63 -23.09
N ASN A 274 -11.53 21.35 -23.15
CA ASN A 274 -12.54 22.30 -22.71
C ASN A 274 -12.47 22.59 -21.20
N LEU A 275 -12.27 21.56 -20.35
CA LEU A 275 -12.17 21.73 -18.90
C LEU A 275 -10.95 22.54 -18.46
N LYS A 276 -9.87 22.52 -19.23
CA LYS A 276 -8.63 23.23 -18.91
C LYS A 276 -8.81 24.74 -18.75
N ASP A 277 -9.80 25.32 -19.44
CA ASP A 277 -10.08 26.76 -19.45
C ASP A 277 -11.19 27.19 -18.46
N PHE A 278 -11.81 26.23 -17.75
CA PHE A 278 -12.80 26.54 -16.74
C PHE A 278 -12.15 26.97 -15.41
N GLU A 279 -12.81 27.93 -14.74
CA GLU A 279 -12.43 28.37 -13.39
C GLU A 279 -13.14 27.53 -12.31
N GLY A 280 -12.49 27.37 -11.17
CA GLY A 280 -12.98 26.61 -10.02
C GLY A 280 -12.69 25.13 -10.11
N PRO A 281 -13.09 24.35 -9.09
CA PRO A 281 -12.78 22.93 -9.00
C PRO A 281 -13.61 22.11 -10.00
N GLN A 282 -12.93 21.31 -10.81
CA GLN A 282 -13.51 20.45 -11.84
C GLN A 282 -13.39 18.98 -11.39
N PHE A 283 -14.44 18.20 -11.63
CA PHE A 283 -14.46 16.76 -11.36
C PHE A 283 -14.87 16.02 -12.64
N LEU A 284 -13.91 15.30 -13.22
CA LEU A 284 -14.12 14.50 -14.42
C LEU A 284 -14.23 13.02 -14.05
N HIS A 285 -15.34 12.41 -14.39
CA HIS A 285 -15.55 10.97 -14.20
C HIS A 285 -15.22 10.21 -15.49
N VAL A 286 -14.18 9.39 -15.44
CA VAL A 286 -13.68 8.60 -16.58
C VAL A 286 -13.86 7.12 -16.26
N ILE A 287 -14.54 6.39 -17.14
CA ILE A 287 -14.73 4.96 -17.02
C ILE A 287 -13.63 4.24 -17.80
N THR A 288 -12.87 3.39 -17.12
CA THR A 288 -11.81 2.57 -17.74
C THR A 288 -12.02 1.09 -17.44
N LYS A 289 -11.19 0.25 -18.03
CA LYS A 289 -11.18 -1.19 -17.77
C LYS A 289 -9.81 -1.63 -17.28
N LYS A 290 -9.73 -2.11 -16.04
CA LYS A 290 -8.50 -2.67 -15.47
C LYS A 290 -8.03 -3.85 -16.32
N GLY A 291 -6.77 -3.83 -16.77
CA GLY A 291 -6.23 -4.86 -17.67
C GLY A 291 -6.56 -4.68 -19.15
N ALA A 292 -7.10 -3.51 -19.56
CA ALA A 292 -7.55 -3.23 -20.92
C ALA A 292 -6.54 -3.62 -22.00
N GLY A 293 -6.99 -4.39 -23.00
CA GLY A 293 -6.19 -4.84 -24.14
C GLY A 293 -5.35 -6.10 -23.86
N LEU A 294 -5.49 -6.75 -22.69
CA LEU A 294 -4.92 -8.07 -22.42
C LEU A 294 -6.03 -9.00 -21.92
N ASP A 295 -6.52 -9.92 -22.75
CA ASP A 295 -7.64 -10.81 -22.44
C ASP A 295 -7.52 -11.53 -21.09
N PRO A 296 -6.38 -12.15 -20.71
CA PRO A 296 -6.22 -12.75 -19.40
C PRO A 296 -6.37 -11.76 -18.24
N ALA A 297 -5.86 -10.52 -18.40
CA ALA A 297 -5.93 -9.49 -17.34
C ALA A 297 -7.35 -8.90 -17.22
N GLU A 298 -8.09 -8.84 -18.31
CA GLU A 298 -9.50 -8.43 -18.28
C GLU A 298 -10.39 -9.46 -17.61
N SER A 299 -10.03 -10.75 -17.72
CA SER A 299 -10.75 -11.88 -17.11
C SER A 299 -10.39 -12.11 -15.64
N ASP A 300 -9.11 -11.92 -15.27
CA ASP A 300 -8.60 -12.03 -13.89
C ASP A 300 -7.95 -10.71 -13.45
N ARG A 301 -8.78 -9.75 -13.10
CA ARG A 301 -8.35 -8.40 -12.70
C ARG A 301 -7.56 -8.37 -11.39
N ILE A 302 -7.76 -9.37 -10.52
CA ILE A 302 -7.07 -9.51 -9.23
C ILE A 302 -5.68 -10.10 -9.46
N GLY A 303 -5.58 -11.24 -10.13
CA GLY A 303 -4.30 -11.90 -10.40
C GLY A 303 -3.34 -11.04 -11.24
N PHE A 304 -3.89 -10.20 -12.13
CA PHE A 304 -3.10 -9.26 -12.94
C PHE A 304 -2.94 -7.86 -12.33
N HIS A 305 -3.33 -7.64 -11.08
CA HIS A 305 -3.02 -6.39 -10.38
C HIS A 305 -1.50 -6.16 -10.31
N ALA A 306 -0.76 -7.19 -9.88
CA ALA A 306 0.70 -7.24 -9.94
C ALA A 306 1.14 -8.66 -10.33
N ILE A 307 2.05 -8.75 -11.30
CA ILE A 307 2.55 -10.04 -11.81
C ILE A 307 4.00 -10.28 -11.43
N GLY A 308 4.40 -11.55 -11.34
CA GLY A 308 5.80 -11.94 -11.28
C GLY A 308 6.45 -11.92 -12.68
N LYS A 309 7.76 -12.15 -12.74
CA LYS A 309 8.50 -12.32 -14.00
C LYS A 309 7.97 -13.55 -14.76
N ILE A 310 7.66 -13.41 -16.06
CA ILE A 310 7.06 -14.49 -16.86
C ILE A 310 7.99 -15.71 -16.98
N ASN A 311 9.30 -15.47 -17.12
CA ASN A 311 10.31 -16.51 -17.28
C ASN A 311 11.04 -16.88 -15.98
N SER A 312 10.41 -16.65 -14.81
CA SER A 312 10.98 -17.13 -13.55
C SER A 312 11.03 -18.67 -13.56
N ILE A 313 12.22 -19.22 -13.42
CA ILE A 313 12.43 -20.68 -13.29
C ILE A 313 11.62 -21.12 -12.06
N LYS A 314 10.59 -21.94 -12.27
CA LYS A 314 9.89 -22.58 -11.15
C LYS A 314 10.90 -23.49 -10.48
N SER A 315 11.29 -23.21 -9.23
CA SER A 315 12.09 -24.13 -8.45
C SER A 315 11.29 -25.43 -8.23
N ASP A 316 11.91 -26.58 -8.42
CA ASP A 316 11.30 -27.91 -8.19
C ASP A 316 11.04 -28.20 -6.69
N SER A 317 11.37 -27.27 -5.79
CA SER A 317 11.10 -27.43 -4.36
C SER A 317 9.64 -27.05 -4.05
N SER A 318 8.98 -27.84 -3.20
CA SER A 318 7.67 -27.46 -2.65
C SER A 318 7.77 -26.06 -2.03
N PRO A 319 6.82 -25.16 -2.34
CA PRO A 319 6.89 -23.80 -1.83
C PRO A 319 6.79 -23.79 -0.31
N LYS A 320 7.73 -23.08 0.35
CA LYS A 320 7.64 -22.83 1.79
C LYS A 320 6.40 -22.00 2.10
N PRO A 321 5.71 -22.23 3.25
CA PRO A 321 4.57 -21.43 3.63
C PRO A 321 5.01 -19.98 3.90
N LYS A 322 4.17 -19.04 3.52
CA LYS A 322 4.34 -17.62 3.87
C LYS A 322 3.71 -17.37 5.24
N TYR A 323 4.17 -16.34 5.95
CA TYR A 323 3.52 -15.94 7.21
C TYR A 323 2.02 -15.64 7.02
N GLN A 324 1.65 -15.05 5.92
CA GLN A 324 0.25 -14.82 5.53
C GLN A 324 -0.56 -16.13 5.41
N ASP A 325 0.05 -17.23 4.96
CA ASP A 325 -0.62 -18.55 4.87
C ASP A 325 -0.83 -19.12 6.29
N ILE A 326 0.17 -18.95 7.19
CA ILE A 326 0.05 -19.32 8.61
C ILE A 326 -1.09 -18.53 9.29
N PHE A 327 -1.19 -17.24 9.03
CA PHE A 327 -2.29 -16.42 9.52
C PHE A 327 -3.64 -16.89 8.97
N SER A 328 -3.71 -17.20 7.68
CA SER A 328 -4.93 -17.71 7.04
C SER A 328 -5.43 -19.00 7.69
N ASP A 329 -4.54 -19.98 7.88
CA ASP A 329 -4.86 -21.24 8.55
C ASP A 329 -5.25 -21.03 10.02
N TRP A 330 -4.53 -20.13 10.71
CA TRP A 330 -4.80 -19.83 12.11
C TRP A 330 -6.17 -19.19 12.30
N ILE A 331 -6.54 -18.17 11.51
CA ILE A 331 -7.80 -17.45 11.72
C ILE A 331 -9.02 -18.32 11.39
N VAL A 332 -8.91 -19.18 10.37
CA VAL A 332 -9.97 -20.15 10.05
C VAL A 332 -10.12 -21.16 11.18
N GLY A 333 -9.01 -21.74 11.68
CA GLY A 333 -9.04 -22.71 12.77
C GLY A 333 -9.49 -22.10 14.10
N MET A 334 -9.17 -20.84 14.38
CA MET A 334 -9.65 -20.14 15.57
C MET A 334 -11.14 -19.85 15.50
N ALA A 335 -11.65 -19.44 14.33
CA ALA A 335 -13.07 -19.18 14.11
C ALA A 335 -13.96 -20.43 14.20
N GLU A 336 -13.40 -21.62 14.01
CA GLU A 336 -14.11 -22.89 14.25
C GLU A 336 -14.35 -23.13 15.75
N LYS A 337 -13.47 -22.61 16.61
CA LYS A 337 -13.53 -22.81 18.06
C LYS A 337 -14.20 -21.64 18.81
N ASP A 338 -14.24 -20.46 18.21
CA ASP A 338 -14.80 -19.26 18.84
C ASP A 338 -15.67 -18.48 17.83
N GLU A 339 -17.00 -18.53 18.07
CA GLU A 339 -17.98 -17.85 17.22
C GLU A 339 -17.98 -16.33 17.40
N SER A 340 -17.36 -15.80 18.44
CA SER A 340 -17.22 -14.36 18.65
C SER A 340 -16.18 -13.72 17.73
N LEU A 341 -15.27 -14.50 17.14
CA LEU A 341 -14.25 -14.01 16.23
C LEU A 341 -14.89 -13.40 14.98
N VAL A 342 -14.50 -12.18 14.68
CA VAL A 342 -14.81 -11.47 13.42
C VAL A 342 -13.54 -10.95 12.79
N ALA A 343 -13.42 -11.03 11.47
CA ALA A 343 -12.25 -10.55 10.73
C ALA A 343 -12.55 -9.26 9.99
N ILE A 344 -11.63 -8.30 10.08
CA ILE A 344 -11.74 -6.98 9.44
C ILE A 344 -10.47 -6.73 8.61
N THR A 345 -10.64 -6.21 7.39
CA THR A 345 -9.49 -5.75 6.59
C THR A 345 -9.86 -4.51 5.77
N PRO A 346 -8.95 -3.53 5.64
CA PRO A 346 -9.15 -2.38 4.74
C PRO A 346 -8.68 -2.74 3.32
N ALA A 347 -9.59 -3.27 2.47
CA ALA A 347 -9.39 -3.59 1.06
C ALA A 347 -8.24 -4.58 0.75
N MET A 348 -7.84 -5.43 1.71
CA MET A 348 -6.65 -6.28 1.59
C MET A 348 -6.96 -7.78 1.78
N ARG A 349 -8.13 -8.25 1.35
CA ARG A 349 -8.57 -9.64 1.52
C ARG A 349 -7.53 -10.67 1.07
N GLU A 350 -7.03 -10.52 -0.16
CA GLU A 350 -6.04 -11.43 -0.74
C GLU A 350 -4.67 -11.25 -0.09
N GLY A 351 -4.27 -10.00 0.09
CA GLY A 351 -2.97 -9.65 0.64
C GLY A 351 -2.79 -10.02 2.11
N SER A 352 -3.87 -10.02 2.89
CA SER A 352 -3.83 -10.38 4.32
C SER A 352 -4.19 -11.85 4.59
N GLY A 353 -4.44 -12.69 3.55
CA GLY A 353 -4.74 -14.11 3.75
C GLY A 353 -6.16 -14.39 4.27
N LEU A 354 -7.14 -13.53 3.96
CA LEU A 354 -8.53 -13.68 4.43
C LEU A 354 -9.48 -14.31 3.41
N VAL A 355 -8.97 -14.81 2.28
CA VAL A 355 -9.80 -15.37 1.21
C VAL A 355 -10.63 -16.56 1.71
N ASP A 356 -10.02 -17.52 2.38
CA ASP A 356 -10.70 -18.72 2.86
C ASP A 356 -11.64 -18.41 4.02
N PHE A 357 -11.24 -17.50 4.92
CA PHE A 357 -12.11 -17.02 5.98
C PHE A 357 -13.37 -16.35 5.41
N SER A 358 -13.24 -15.47 4.43
CA SER A 358 -14.35 -14.74 3.83
C SER A 358 -15.36 -15.66 3.13
N LYS A 359 -14.90 -16.79 2.56
CA LYS A 359 -15.77 -17.82 1.94
C LYS A 359 -16.47 -18.68 2.99
N LYS A 360 -15.76 -19.06 4.05
CA LYS A 360 -16.25 -19.98 5.08
C LYS A 360 -17.16 -19.29 6.10
N TYR A 361 -16.87 -18.04 6.42
CA TYR A 361 -17.57 -17.23 7.42
C TYR A 361 -17.96 -15.85 6.91
N PRO A 362 -18.78 -15.75 5.83
CA PRO A 362 -19.10 -14.47 5.19
C PRO A 362 -19.76 -13.46 6.14
N ASP A 363 -20.59 -13.92 7.10
CA ASP A 363 -21.27 -13.06 8.08
C ASP A 363 -20.35 -12.56 9.21
N ARG A 364 -19.12 -13.07 9.27
CA ARG A 364 -18.09 -12.67 10.25
C ARG A 364 -16.89 -11.99 9.60
N TYR A 365 -16.99 -11.70 8.30
CA TYR A 365 -15.96 -11.03 7.52
C TYR A 365 -16.40 -9.62 7.12
N PHE A 366 -15.55 -8.64 7.39
CA PHE A 366 -15.79 -7.25 7.04
C PHE A 366 -14.60 -6.68 6.24
N ASP A 367 -14.83 -6.42 4.96
CA ASP A 367 -13.98 -5.53 4.19
C ASP A 367 -14.56 -4.11 4.33
N VAL A 368 -13.74 -3.16 4.73
CA VAL A 368 -14.18 -1.78 4.98
C VAL A 368 -13.72 -0.81 3.90
N ALA A 369 -13.34 -1.32 2.73
CA ALA A 369 -12.68 -0.58 1.66
C ALA A 369 -11.34 0.04 2.13
N ILE A 370 -10.78 1.01 1.42
CA ILE A 370 -9.51 1.66 1.83
C ILE A 370 -9.80 2.70 2.92
N ALA A 371 -10.14 2.24 4.11
CA ALA A 371 -10.58 3.06 5.24
C ALA A 371 -9.99 2.55 6.56
N GLU A 372 -8.67 2.69 6.71
CA GLU A 372 -7.91 2.15 7.85
C GLU A 372 -8.39 2.72 9.20
N GLN A 373 -8.67 4.01 9.26
CA GLN A 373 -9.20 4.68 10.45
C GLN A 373 -10.54 4.07 10.86
N HIS A 374 -11.45 3.93 9.88
CA HIS A 374 -12.75 3.30 10.11
C HIS A 374 -12.60 1.84 10.59
N SER A 375 -11.65 1.07 10.02
CA SER A 375 -11.44 -0.33 10.40
C SER A 375 -11.14 -0.49 11.90
N VAL A 376 -10.35 0.40 12.47
CA VAL A 376 -9.94 0.35 13.87
C VAL A 376 -11.08 0.78 14.80
N THR A 377 -11.76 1.90 14.51
CA THR A 377 -12.92 2.34 15.30
C THR A 377 -14.08 1.35 15.18
N PHE A 378 -14.30 0.74 14.01
CA PHE A 378 -15.31 -0.30 13.82
C PHE A 378 -15.00 -1.55 14.65
N ALA A 379 -13.73 -1.96 14.71
CA ALA A 379 -13.29 -3.05 15.59
C ALA A 379 -13.57 -2.72 17.06
N ALA A 380 -13.29 -1.49 17.50
CA ALA A 380 -13.60 -1.05 18.86
C ALA A 380 -15.09 -1.20 19.17
N GLY A 381 -15.96 -0.75 18.26
CA GLY A 381 -17.42 -0.91 18.41
C GLY A 381 -17.86 -2.37 18.51
N LEU A 382 -17.31 -3.26 17.69
CA LEU A 382 -17.60 -4.70 17.73
C LEU A 382 -17.15 -5.35 19.04
N SER A 383 -16.01 -4.92 19.58
CA SER A 383 -15.51 -5.41 20.87
C SER A 383 -16.45 -5.06 22.02
N LEU A 384 -17.08 -3.89 22.01
CA LEU A 384 -18.08 -3.48 23.01
C LEU A 384 -19.37 -4.33 22.95
N GLU A 385 -19.65 -4.96 21.81
CA GLU A 385 -20.77 -5.89 21.62
C GLU A 385 -20.35 -7.37 21.79
N ASN A 386 -19.28 -7.62 22.57
CA ASN A 386 -18.77 -8.95 22.89
C ASN A 386 -18.29 -9.77 21.67
N LYS A 387 -17.92 -9.12 20.58
CA LYS A 387 -17.16 -9.75 19.52
C LYS A 387 -15.67 -9.65 19.79
N LYS A 388 -14.90 -10.56 19.19
CA LYS A 388 -13.44 -10.55 19.20
C LYS A 388 -12.91 -10.21 17.81
N PRO A 389 -12.75 -8.93 17.50
CA PRO A 389 -12.28 -8.50 16.20
C PRO A 389 -10.78 -8.77 16.02
N VAL A 390 -10.46 -9.31 14.86
CA VAL A 390 -9.10 -9.44 14.33
C VAL A 390 -8.96 -8.49 13.15
N VAL A 391 -8.18 -7.43 13.32
CA VAL A 391 -7.87 -6.46 12.27
C VAL A 391 -6.62 -6.93 11.53
N ALA A 392 -6.79 -7.43 10.30
CA ALA A 392 -5.69 -7.84 9.43
C ALA A 392 -5.31 -6.66 8.52
N ILE A 393 -4.19 -6.03 8.83
CA ILE A 393 -3.74 -4.79 8.21
C ILE A 393 -2.22 -4.82 8.00
N TYR A 394 -1.72 -4.17 6.94
CA TYR A 394 -0.27 -4.01 6.79
C TYR A 394 0.29 -3.02 7.81
N SER A 395 1.48 -3.31 8.32
CA SER A 395 2.17 -2.45 9.28
C SER A 395 2.23 -0.99 8.82
N THR A 396 2.63 -0.75 7.57
CA THR A 396 2.68 0.61 7.01
C THR A 396 1.31 1.30 6.94
N PHE A 397 0.21 0.55 6.73
CA PHE A 397 -1.14 1.13 6.63
C PHE A 397 -1.77 1.43 7.99
N LEU A 398 -1.37 0.72 9.05
CA LEU A 398 -1.81 1.04 10.42
C LEU A 398 -1.38 2.45 10.85
N GLN A 399 -0.32 3.01 10.26
CA GLN A 399 0.11 4.40 10.51
C GLN A 399 -1.04 5.39 10.31
N ARG A 400 -1.95 5.13 9.35
CA ARG A 400 -3.10 5.99 9.05
C ARG A 400 -4.19 5.93 10.11
N ALA A 401 -4.20 4.89 10.96
CA ALA A 401 -5.18 4.66 12.02
C ALA A 401 -4.54 4.72 13.42
N TYR A 402 -3.39 5.37 13.57
CA TYR A 402 -2.66 5.43 14.82
C TYR A 402 -3.43 6.16 15.93
N ASP A 403 -4.13 7.25 15.59
CA ASP A 403 -5.00 7.95 16.54
C ASP A 403 -6.13 7.05 17.03
N GLN A 404 -6.84 6.36 16.13
CA GLN A 404 -7.94 5.46 16.48
C GLN A 404 -7.45 4.27 17.30
N PHE A 405 -6.24 3.79 17.02
CA PHE A 405 -5.62 2.74 17.84
C PHE A 405 -5.42 3.22 19.28
N ILE A 406 -4.90 4.43 19.49
CA ILE A 406 -4.69 5.00 20.82
C ILE A 406 -6.05 5.31 21.48
N HIS A 407 -6.86 6.16 20.83
CA HIS A 407 -8.04 6.76 21.43
C HIS A 407 -9.20 5.77 21.56
N ASP A 408 -9.51 5.03 20.47
CA ASP A 408 -10.71 4.20 20.42
C ASP A 408 -10.48 2.80 21.02
N VAL A 409 -9.25 2.30 20.98
CA VAL A 409 -8.94 0.94 21.44
C VAL A 409 -8.12 0.94 22.72
N ALA A 410 -6.92 1.54 22.74
CA ALA A 410 -5.98 1.36 23.84
C ALA A 410 -6.40 2.11 25.13
N VAL A 411 -6.89 3.36 25.02
CA VAL A 411 -7.40 4.14 26.17
C VAL A 411 -8.55 3.41 26.85
N GLN A 412 -9.41 2.75 26.07
CA GLN A 412 -10.57 2.01 26.57
C GLN A 412 -10.25 0.55 26.93
N ASN A 413 -9.00 0.11 26.70
CA ASN A 413 -8.52 -1.26 26.92
C ASN A 413 -9.41 -2.34 26.27
N LEU A 414 -9.83 -2.11 25.03
CA LEU A 414 -10.74 -3.00 24.32
C LEU A 414 -10.03 -4.24 23.77
N ASP A 415 -10.74 -5.36 23.75
CA ASP A 415 -10.25 -6.66 23.26
C ASP A 415 -10.25 -6.69 21.72
N VAL A 416 -9.18 -6.14 21.14
CA VAL A 416 -8.95 -6.09 19.69
C VAL A 416 -7.58 -6.68 19.38
N THR A 417 -7.56 -7.67 18.47
CA THR A 417 -6.33 -8.29 17.96
C THR A 417 -5.91 -7.64 16.64
N PHE A 418 -4.67 -7.18 16.55
CA PHE A 418 -4.08 -6.62 15.34
C PHE A 418 -3.08 -7.61 14.74
N ALA A 419 -3.37 -8.15 13.58
CA ALA A 419 -2.46 -8.96 12.78
C ALA A 419 -1.75 -8.04 11.77
N LEU A 420 -0.52 -7.63 12.11
CA LEU A 420 0.26 -6.66 11.36
C LEU A 420 1.16 -7.38 10.36
N ASP A 421 0.68 -7.52 9.15
CA ASP A 421 1.44 -8.11 8.05
C ASP A 421 2.41 -7.07 7.42
N ARG A 422 3.42 -7.53 6.72
CA ARG A 422 4.47 -6.71 6.08
C ARG A 422 5.24 -5.83 7.08
N ALA A 423 5.51 -6.35 8.27
CA ALA A 423 6.41 -5.70 9.21
C ALA A 423 7.87 -5.72 8.69
N GLY A 424 8.64 -4.69 9.03
CA GLY A 424 10.03 -4.53 8.57
C GLY A 424 10.14 -4.19 7.08
N LEU A 425 11.27 -4.57 6.48
CA LEU A 425 11.56 -4.32 5.07
C LEU A 425 10.79 -5.28 4.16
N VAL A 426 10.14 -4.73 3.12
CA VAL A 426 9.16 -5.48 2.30
C VAL A 426 9.65 -5.83 0.89
N GLY A 427 10.84 -5.36 0.49
CA GLY A 427 11.37 -5.65 -0.84
C GLY A 427 10.99 -4.59 -1.88
N GLU A 428 10.49 -5.04 -3.01
CA GLU A 428 10.37 -4.28 -4.25
C GLU A 428 9.43 -3.07 -4.19
N ASP A 429 8.54 -2.98 -3.20
CA ASP A 429 7.65 -1.82 -3.00
C ASP A 429 8.32 -0.68 -2.20
N GLY A 430 9.49 -0.96 -1.62
CA GLY A 430 10.39 0.05 -1.09
C GLY A 430 9.90 0.77 0.17
N PRO A 431 10.40 2.01 0.39
CA PRO A 431 10.19 2.73 1.64
C PRO A 431 8.73 3.06 1.95
N THR A 432 7.88 3.22 0.92
CA THR A 432 6.47 3.56 1.12
C THR A 432 5.65 2.42 1.73
N HIS A 433 6.10 1.17 1.54
CA HIS A 433 5.40 -0.03 2.02
C HIS A 433 6.12 -0.75 3.16
N SER A 434 7.33 -0.33 3.54
CA SER A 434 8.08 -0.92 4.65
C SER A 434 7.44 -0.61 6.01
N GLY A 435 7.22 -1.65 6.82
CA GLY A 435 6.64 -1.58 8.16
C GLY A 435 7.70 -1.39 9.23
N ASN A 436 8.48 -0.30 9.14
CA ASN A 436 9.68 -0.10 9.94
C ASN A 436 9.42 0.54 11.32
N TYR A 437 8.26 1.18 11.50
CA TYR A 437 8.03 2.08 12.62
C TYR A 437 7.04 1.54 13.65
N ASP A 438 6.39 0.41 13.38
CA ASP A 438 5.33 -0.17 14.20
C ASP A 438 5.79 -0.48 15.63
N ILE A 439 6.98 -1.05 15.83
CA ILE A 439 7.54 -1.25 17.16
C ILE A 439 7.65 0.08 17.90
N ALA A 440 8.26 1.08 17.26
CA ALA A 440 8.55 2.37 17.90
C ALA A 440 7.27 3.10 18.35
N TYR A 441 6.26 3.19 17.48
CA TYR A 441 5.06 3.94 17.80
C TYR A 441 4.02 3.14 18.62
N LEU A 442 4.06 1.80 18.61
CA LEU A 442 3.14 0.99 19.42
C LEU A 442 3.66 0.77 20.84
N ARG A 443 4.97 0.55 21.04
CA ARG A 443 5.48 0.21 22.37
C ARG A 443 5.31 1.29 23.42
N CYS A 444 5.17 2.56 23.04
CA CYS A 444 4.94 3.66 23.97
C CYS A 444 3.48 3.72 24.50
N ILE A 445 2.53 3.02 23.85
CA ILE A 445 1.11 3.07 24.20
C ILE A 445 0.85 2.17 25.41
N PRO A 446 0.17 2.66 26.48
CA PRO A 446 -0.29 1.80 27.58
C PRO A 446 -1.25 0.69 27.15
N ASN A 447 -1.38 -0.34 27.96
CA ASN A 447 -2.33 -1.45 27.81
C ASN A 447 -2.11 -2.39 26.62
N ILE A 448 -1.20 -2.10 25.68
CA ILE A 448 -0.94 -2.98 24.54
C ILE A 448 0.01 -4.12 24.89
N ILE A 449 -0.24 -5.29 24.30
CA ILE A 449 0.75 -6.36 24.16
C ILE A 449 1.29 -6.33 22.73
N LEU A 450 2.62 -6.21 22.59
CA LEU A 450 3.28 -6.15 21.28
C LEU A 450 4.24 -7.34 21.11
N MET A 451 3.98 -8.16 20.13
CA MET A 451 4.63 -9.44 19.90
C MET A 451 5.30 -9.51 18.52
N THR A 452 6.46 -10.19 18.49
CA THR A 452 7.33 -10.30 17.33
C THR A 452 7.73 -11.77 17.12
N PRO A 453 6.94 -12.58 16.38
CA PRO A 453 7.27 -13.96 16.11
C PRO A 453 8.56 -14.08 15.31
N SER A 454 9.38 -15.07 15.66
CA SER A 454 10.66 -15.37 15.03
C SER A 454 10.55 -16.33 13.85
N ASP A 455 9.52 -17.18 13.84
CA ASP A 455 9.26 -18.16 12.79
C ASP A 455 7.75 -18.43 12.62
N GLU A 456 7.40 -19.35 11.73
CA GLU A 456 6.02 -19.70 11.40
C GLU A 456 5.26 -20.27 12.61
N ASN A 457 5.91 -21.09 13.43
CA ASN A 457 5.29 -21.68 14.61
C ASN A 457 5.06 -20.63 15.71
N GLU A 458 6.05 -19.77 15.95
CA GLU A 458 5.91 -18.64 16.88
C GLU A 458 4.80 -17.68 16.41
N ALA A 459 4.64 -17.47 15.09
CA ALA A 459 3.54 -16.66 14.58
C ALA A 459 2.16 -17.22 15.00
N ARG A 460 1.96 -18.53 14.87
CA ARG A 460 0.71 -19.19 15.28
C ARG A 460 0.48 -19.13 16.79
N LEU A 461 1.52 -19.37 17.59
CA LEU A 461 1.44 -19.29 19.06
C LEU A 461 1.11 -17.88 19.53
N LEU A 462 1.80 -16.86 18.99
CA LEU A 462 1.61 -15.46 19.40
C LEU A 462 0.28 -14.88 18.91
N LEU A 463 -0.21 -15.26 17.73
CA LEU A 463 -1.56 -14.93 17.26
C LEU A 463 -2.62 -15.52 18.20
N THR A 464 -2.42 -16.77 18.65
CA THR A 464 -3.32 -17.39 19.63
C THR A 464 -3.26 -16.69 20.99
N THR A 465 -2.06 -16.28 21.41
CA THR A 465 -1.86 -15.52 22.65
C THR A 465 -2.56 -14.16 22.59
N ALA A 466 -2.40 -13.45 21.46
CA ALA A 466 -3.08 -12.18 21.20
C ALA A 466 -4.60 -12.30 21.30
N PHE A 467 -5.18 -13.30 20.64
CA PHE A 467 -6.62 -13.51 20.60
C PHE A 467 -7.20 -13.93 21.97
N LYS A 468 -6.44 -14.65 22.79
CA LYS A 468 -6.85 -15.06 24.14
C LYS A 468 -6.66 -13.96 25.20
N HIS A 469 -5.85 -12.95 24.90
CA HIS A 469 -5.67 -11.79 25.79
C HIS A 469 -6.95 -10.95 25.86
N LYS A 470 -7.20 -10.33 27.02
CA LYS A 470 -8.28 -9.36 27.22
C LYS A 470 -7.69 -7.95 27.19
N GLY A 471 -7.77 -7.30 26.07
CA GLY A 471 -7.21 -5.99 25.81
C GLY A 471 -6.53 -5.92 24.44
N PRO A 472 -5.97 -4.77 24.05
CA PRO A 472 -5.34 -4.61 22.75
C PRO A 472 -4.05 -5.42 22.62
N ALA A 473 -3.95 -6.20 21.54
CA ALA A 473 -2.77 -7.01 21.27
C ALA A 473 -2.38 -6.92 19.79
N ALA A 474 -1.09 -6.76 19.50
CA ALA A 474 -0.55 -6.70 18.15
C ALA A 474 0.52 -7.78 17.94
N VAL A 475 0.41 -8.51 16.84
CA VAL A 475 1.40 -9.48 16.37
C VAL A 475 1.90 -8.98 15.01
N ARG A 476 3.19 -8.68 14.92
CA ARG A 476 3.81 -8.19 13.69
C ARG A 476 4.69 -9.24 13.04
N TYR A 477 4.47 -9.52 11.77
CA TYR A 477 5.21 -10.53 11.01
C TYR A 477 5.56 -10.03 9.60
N PRO A 478 6.68 -10.55 9.00
CA PRO A 478 7.18 -10.02 7.74
C PRO A 478 6.40 -10.52 6.52
N ARG A 479 6.62 -9.88 5.38
CA ARG A 479 6.23 -10.38 4.07
C ARG A 479 7.06 -11.60 3.69
N GLY A 480 6.43 -12.62 3.11
CA GLY A 480 7.09 -13.78 2.51
C GLY A 480 7.22 -14.96 3.45
N THR A 481 8.20 -15.82 3.18
CA THR A 481 8.45 -17.07 3.88
C THR A 481 9.41 -16.90 5.04
N GLY A 482 9.24 -17.69 6.09
CA GLY A 482 10.21 -17.82 7.17
C GLY A 482 11.22 -18.96 6.94
N PRO A 483 11.88 -19.43 8.02
CA PRO A 483 12.85 -20.51 7.96
C PRO A 483 12.27 -21.89 7.58
N ASN A 484 10.93 -22.02 7.50
CA ASN A 484 10.19 -23.27 7.31
C ASN A 484 10.14 -24.15 8.58
N ALA A 485 9.83 -23.51 9.70
CA ALA A 485 9.64 -24.20 10.96
C ALA A 485 8.42 -25.14 10.90
N SER A 486 8.49 -26.26 11.63
CA SER A 486 7.32 -27.14 11.80
C SER A 486 6.27 -26.43 12.63
N VAL A 487 5.09 -26.25 12.07
CA VAL A 487 3.97 -25.54 12.71
C VAL A 487 3.08 -26.54 13.44
N ASN A 488 2.89 -26.33 14.75
CA ASN A 488 1.92 -27.10 15.53
C ASN A 488 0.49 -26.69 15.12
N SER A 489 -0.37 -27.68 14.88
CA SER A 489 -1.80 -27.44 14.55
C SER A 489 -2.61 -26.90 15.73
N ASP A 490 -2.14 -27.09 16.96
CA ASP A 490 -2.87 -26.69 18.17
C ASP A 490 -2.90 -25.18 18.33
N LEU A 491 -4.02 -24.69 18.90
CA LEU A 491 -4.22 -23.28 19.21
C LEU A 491 -3.79 -22.99 20.65
N GLU A 492 -2.49 -23.17 20.88
CA GLU A 492 -1.86 -22.93 22.18
C GLU A 492 -1.43 -21.48 22.32
N ALA A 493 -1.54 -20.96 23.53
CA ALA A 493 -1.01 -19.64 23.88
C ALA A 493 0.27 -19.81 24.70
N VAL A 494 1.18 -18.86 24.57
CA VAL A 494 2.34 -18.76 25.42
C VAL A 494 2.09 -17.79 26.57
N GLU A 495 2.85 -17.91 27.65
CA GLU A 495 2.79 -16.96 28.77
C GLU A 495 3.26 -15.58 28.30
N ILE A 496 2.43 -14.58 28.61
CA ILE A 496 2.69 -13.18 28.18
C ILE A 496 3.95 -12.65 28.86
N GLY A 497 4.82 -12.03 28.05
CA GLY A 497 6.07 -11.44 28.52
C GLY A 497 7.16 -12.46 28.82
N LYS A 498 7.06 -13.70 28.33
CA LYS A 498 8.10 -14.73 28.50
C LYS A 498 8.90 -14.94 27.21
N ALA A 499 10.19 -14.72 27.34
CA ALA A 499 11.19 -14.96 26.29
C ALA A 499 11.62 -16.44 26.26
N LYS A 500 12.36 -16.82 25.22
CA LYS A 500 12.90 -18.17 25.03
C LYS A 500 14.42 -18.11 24.87
N VAL A 501 15.16 -18.80 25.75
CA VAL A 501 16.59 -18.98 25.56
C VAL A 501 16.80 -19.97 24.42
N VAL A 502 17.43 -19.54 23.34
CA VAL A 502 17.69 -20.34 22.14
C VAL A 502 19.05 -21.03 22.24
N LYS A 503 20.04 -20.33 22.76
CA LYS A 503 21.40 -20.84 22.98
C LYS A 503 21.97 -20.21 24.24
N GLU A 504 22.54 -21.03 25.10
CA GLU A 504 23.36 -20.55 26.23
C GLU A 504 24.86 -20.62 25.90
N SER A 505 25.62 -19.67 26.41
CA SER A 505 27.08 -19.59 26.34
C SER A 505 27.63 -18.97 27.61
N GLU A 506 28.88 -19.29 27.94
CA GLU A 506 29.64 -18.63 29.02
C GLU A 506 30.18 -17.24 28.63
N SER A 507 29.86 -16.78 27.43
CA SER A 507 30.25 -15.44 26.96
C SER A 507 29.61 -14.34 27.81
N ASN A 508 30.33 -13.24 27.97
CA ASN A 508 29.84 -12.01 28.60
C ASN A 508 29.00 -11.13 27.66
N VAL A 509 28.56 -11.67 26.51
CA VAL A 509 27.70 -11.00 25.54
C VAL A 509 26.37 -11.73 25.42
N VAL A 510 25.27 -11.00 25.55
CA VAL A 510 23.90 -11.51 25.37
C VAL A 510 23.30 -10.94 24.11
N PHE A 511 22.84 -11.81 23.20
CA PHE A 511 22.19 -11.43 21.96
C PHE A 511 20.67 -11.59 22.08
N LEU A 512 19.94 -10.49 21.95
CA LEU A 512 18.48 -10.40 22.11
C LEU A 512 17.84 -10.23 20.72
N ASN A 513 17.09 -11.22 20.28
CA ASN A 513 16.37 -11.17 19.01
C ASN A 513 14.91 -10.76 19.21
N PHE A 514 14.41 -9.86 18.36
CA PHE A 514 13.02 -9.43 18.31
C PHE A 514 12.45 -9.66 16.89
N GLY A 515 11.86 -10.82 16.66
CA GLY A 515 11.15 -11.16 15.43
C GLY A 515 11.93 -12.00 14.42
N ALA A 516 11.58 -11.84 13.16
CA ALA A 516 11.85 -12.79 12.09
C ALA A 516 13.32 -12.79 11.55
N LEU A 517 14.27 -12.28 12.32
CA LEU A 517 15.71 -12.35 12.02
C LEU A 517 16.46 -13.36 12.91
N LEU A 518 15.72 -14.27 13.58
CA LEU A 518 16.31 -15.25 14.51
C LEU A 518 17.31 -16.18 13.84
N ASP A 519 17.08 -16.59 12.59
CA ASP A 519 18.01 -17.40 11.80
C ASP A 519 19.39 -16.74 11.66
N LYS A 520 19.39 -15.43 11.35
CA LYS A 520 20.62 -14.63 11.25
C LYS A 520 21.27 -14.42 12.63
N ALA A 521 20.47 -14.18 13.67
CA ALA A 521 20.94 -14.08 15.04
C ALA A 521 21.59 -15.40 15.52
N LEU A 522 21.00 -16.55 15.18
CA LEU A 522 21.54 -17.87 15.53
C LEU A 522 22.88 -18.12 14.85
N GLU A 523 22.98 -17.86 13.53
CA GLU A 523 24.23 -18.03 12.80
C GLU A 523 25.36 -17.15 13.37
N VAL A 524 25.04 -15.89 13.74
CA VAL A 524 26.00 -14.98 14.38
C VAL A 524 26.39 -15.51 15.76
N SER A 525 25.41 -15.93 16.58
CA SER A 525 25.66 -16.42 17.94
C SER A 525 26.46 -17.72 17.96
N GLU A 526 26.32 -18.58 16.94
CA GLU A 526 27.14 -19.78 16.79
C GLU A 526 28.60 -19.42 16.48
N LYS A 527 28.85 -18.47 15.57
CA LYS A 527 30.18 -18.03 15.15
C LYS A 527 30.93 -17.25 16.22
N MET A 528 30.22 -16.51 17.07
CA MET A 528 30.79 -15.62 18.09
C MET A 528 30.66 -16.19 19.51
N ASP A 529 30.03 -17.33 19.66
CA ASP A 529 29.71 -17.99 20.92
C ASP A 529 28.98 -17.08 21.92
N PHE A 530 27.87 -16.44 21.47
CA PHE A 530 27.05 -15.60 22.33
C PHE A 530 25.85 -16.38 22.88
N THR A 531 25.36 -15.99 24.07
CA THR A 531 24.04 -16.39 24.54
C THR A 531 23.00 -15.72 23.66
N LEU A 532 22.03 -16.50 23.10
CA LEU A 532 20.95 -16.01 22.25
C LEU A 532 19.59 -16.20 22.91
N ILE A 533 18.83 -15.11 23.01
CA ILE A 533 17.48 -15.09 23.58
C ILE A 533 16.51 -14.55 22.53
N ASP A 534 15.48 -15.31 22.21
CA ASP A 534 14.34 -14.85 21.43
C ASP A 534 13.32 -14.20 22.37
N MET A 535 13.18 -12.89 22.27
CA MET A 535 12.40 -12.10 23.20
C MET A 535 10.90 -12.24 23.02
N ARG A 536 10.40 -12.63 21.85
CA ARG A 536 8.96 -12.80 21.53
C ARG A 536 8.10 -11.54 21.74
N PHE A 537 8.32 -10.87 22.88
CA PHE A 537 7.55 -9.70 23.31
C PHE A 537 8.43 -8.44 23.37
N VAL A 538 8.03 -7.41 22.67
CA VAL A 538 8.56 -6.06 22.86
C VAL A 538 7.90 -5.40 24.08
N LYS A 539 6.61 -5.74 24.31
CA LYS A 539 5.83 -5.25 25.46
C LYS A 539 4.81 -6.30 25.88
N PRO A 540 4.83 -6.73 27.15
CA PRO A 540 5.87 -6.43 28.14
C PRO A 540 7.18 -7.18 27.85
N LEU A 541 8.32 -6.61 28.21
CA LEU A 541 9.61 -7.32 28.20
C LEU A 541 9.64 -8.40 29.29
N ASP A 542 10.36 -9.50 29.05
CA ASP A 542 10.69 -10.49 30.08
C ASP A 542 11.77 -9.93 31.02
N GLN A 543 11.33 -9.20 32.04
CA GLN A 543 12.21 -8.54 33.01
C GLN A 543 13.05 -9.55 33.80
N GLU A 544 12.54 -10.74 34.10
CA GLU A 544 13.23 -11.77 34.86
C GLU A 544 14.44 -12.30 34.09
N ILE A 545 14.22 -12.64 32.80
CA ILE A 545 15.29 -13.14 31.94
C ILE A 545 16.32 -12.03 31.65
N LEU A 546 15.90 -10.79 31.44
CA LEU A 546 16.79 -9.66 31.25
C LEU A 546 17.65 -9.42 32.48
N LYS A 547 17.07 -9.40 33.69
CA LYS A 547 17.84 -9.30 34.95
C LYS A 547 18.84 -10.44 35.11
N LYS A 548 18.39 -11.69 34.88
CA LYS A 548 19.25 -12.89 35.02
C LYS A 548 20.51 -12.82 34.16
N TYR A 549 20.37 -12.41 32.90
CA TYR A 549 21.47 -12.46 31.94
C TYR A 549 22.25 -11.15 31.85
N LEU A 550 21.56 -10.00 31.85
CA LEU A 550 22.23 -8.70 31.64
C LEU A 550 23.02 -8.22 32.86
N SER A 551 22.64 -8.62 34.09
CA SER A 551 23.42 -8.28 35.30
C SER A 551 24.81 -8.94 35.36
N LYS A 552 25.08 -9.92 34.49
CA LYS A 552 26.34 -10.65 34.46
C LYS A 552 27.14 -10.41 33.19
N ALA A 553 26.55 -9.73 32.22
CA ALA A 553 27.14 -9.49 30.90
C ALA A 553 27.82 -8.12 30.83
N ASP A 554 28.85 -7.99 30.00
CA ASP A 554 29.48 -6.72 29.67
C ASP A 554 28.72 -5.99 28.56
N TYR A 555 28.09 -6.77 27.67
CA TYR A 555 27.39 -6.25 26.51
C TYR A 555 26.06 -6.99 26.29
N PHE A 556 25.04 -6.24 25.86
CA PHE A 556 23.95 -6.83 25.12
C PHE A 556 23.93 -6.31 23.67
N VAL A 557 23.53 -7.17 22.76
CA VAL A 557 23.26 -6.86 21.36
C VAL A 557 21.78 -7.09 21.13
N SER A 558 21.03 -6.11 20.59
CA SER A 558 19.66 -6.31 20.14
C SER A 558 19.60 -6.39 18.61
N LEU A 559 18.73 -7.26 18.09
CA LEU A 559 18.43 -7.37 16.65
C LEU A 559 16.93 -7.29 16.43
N GLU A 560 16.52 -6.35 15.59
CA GLU A 560 15.12 -6.13 15.19
C GLU A 560 15.00 -5.72 13.72
N ASP A 561 13.93 -6.10 13.05
CA ASP A 561 13.58 -5.59 11.71
C ASP A 561 12.67 -4.35 11.77
N GLY A 562 12.88 -3.54 12.80
CA GLY A 562 12.27 -2.26 13.09
C GLY A 562 13.30 -1.13 13.14
N SER A 563 12.83 0.11 13.25
CA SER A 563 13.70 1.28 13.46
C SER A 563 14.48 1.17 14.76
N ILE A 564 15.78 1.41 14.74
CA ILE A 564 16.61 1.48 15.95
C ILE A 564 16.09 2.56 16.90
N ALA A 565 15.73 3.72 16.35
CA ALA A 565 15.21 4.84 17.14
C ALA A 565 13.83 4.49 17.71
N GLY A 566 13.74 4.40 19.04
CA GLY A 566 12.53 4.04 19.75
C GLY A 566 12.09 2.56 19.61
N GLY A 567 12.91 1.70 19.01
CA GLY A 567 12.64 0.29 18.78
C GLY A 567 12.74 -0.59 20.03
N ALA A 568 12.81 -1.90 19.81
CA ALA A 568 12.89 -2.91 20.88
C ALA A 568 14.20 -2.84 21.65
N GLY A 569 15.34 -2.61 20.94
CA GLY A 569 16.63 -2.40 21.59
C GLY A 569 16.63 -1.19 22.53
N SER A 570 15.95 -0.09 22.15
CA SER A 570 15.77 1.08 23.02
C SER A 570 14.96 0.73 24.28
N ALA A 571 13.94 -0.14 24.17
CA ALA A 571 13.18 -0.59 25.34
C ALA A 571 14.05 -1.36 26.34
N VAL A 572 15.01 -2.17 25.85
CA VAL A 572 15.97 -2.86 26.72
C VAL A 572 16.93 -1.86 27.39
N GLN A 573 17.39 -0.82 26.69
CA GLN A 573 18.22 0.23 27.29
C GLN A 573 17.46 0.98 28.39
N GLU A 574 16.20 1.35 28.15
CA GLU A 574 15.33 1.98 29.15
C GLU A 574 15.16 1.08 30.39
N PHE A 575 14.93 -0.21 30.18
CA PHE A 575 14.86 -1.19 31.25
C PHE A 575 16.16 -1.26 32.06
N CYS A 576 17.33 -1.36 31.42
CA CYS A 576 18.61 -1.37 32.10
C CYS A 576 18.83 -0.10 32.92
N SER A 577 18.47 1.06 32.38
CA SER A 577 18.56 2.34 33.10
C SER A 577 17.67 2.38 34.35
N ILE A 578 16.42 1.92 34.25
CA ILE A 578 15.47 1.87 35.37
C ILE A 578 15.96 0.92 36.47
N GLU A 579 16.46 -0.26 36.07
CA GLU A 579 16.94 -1.28 37.01
C GLU A 579 18.39 -1.07 37.47
N SER A 580 19.04 0.03 37.03
CA SER A 580 20.44 0.36 37.35
C SER A 580 21.42 -0.75 36.94
N ILE A 581 21.18 -1.40 35.82
CA ILE A 581 22.11 -2.39 35.23
C ILE A 581 23.12 -1.63 34.36
N ASP A 582 24.39 -1.62 34.80
CA ASP A 582 25.48 -0.97 34.05
C ASP A 582 25.99 -1.93 32.98
N ILE A 583 25.52 -1.78 31.75
CA ILE A 583 25.83 -2.64 30.62
C ILE A 583 25.99 -1.82 29.32
N LYS A 584 26.94 -2.19 28.49
CA LYS A 584 27.09 -1.60 27.16
C LYS A 584 26.13 -2.25 26.17
N SER A 585 25.69 -1.50 25.19
CA SER A 585 24.71 -1.99 24.19
C SER A 585 25.13 -1.74 22.76
N ILE A 586 24.80 -2.67 21.87
CA ILE A 586 24.88 -2.53 20.41
C ILE A 586 23.49 -2.82 19.86
N LEU A 587 22.86 -1.79 19.31
CA LEU A 587 21.54 -1.91 18.72
C LEU A 587 21.68 -2.15 17.21
N LEU A 588 21.08 -3.24 16.73
CA LEU A 588 21.02 -3.63 15.34
C LEU A 588 19.54 -3.58 14.89
N GLY A 589 19.27 -2.75 13.92
CA GLY A 589 17.94 -2.51 13.37
C GLY A 589 18.05 -1.60 12.15
N ILE A 590 16.91 -1.12 11.67
CA ILE A 590 16.87 -0.23 10.52
C ILE A 590 17.41 1.15 10.93
N PRO A 591 18.47 1.65 10.24
CA PRO A 591 19.10 2.91 10.57
C PRO A 591 18.20 4.10 10.25
N ASP A 592 18.57 5.29 10.76
CA ASP A 592 17.84 6.56 10.56
C ASP A 592 17.99 7.08 9.11
N ARG A 593 17.46 6.30 8.17
CA ARG A 593 17.31 6.63 6.74
C ARG A 593 16.28 5.74 6.10
N PHE A 594 15.63 6.20 5.06
CA PHE A 594 14.79 5.35 4.21
C PHE A 594 15.66 4.36 3.44
N ILE A 595 15.26 3.09 3.40
CA ILE A 595 15.93 2.03 2.64
C ILE A 595 15.22 1.90 1.29
N GLU A 596 15.97 2.11 0.23
CA GLU A 596 15.45 2.06 -1.14
C GLU A 596 14.97 0.65 -1.53
N HIS A 597 14.10 0.61 -2.52
CA HIS A 597 13.51 -0.62 -3.03
C HIS A 597 14.55 -1.56 -3.65
N SER A 598 14.44 -2.83 -3.34
CA SER A 598 15.20 -3.94 -3.94
C SER A 598 14.57 -5.26 -3.47
N SER A 599 15.25 -6.39 -3.61
CA SER A 599 14.85 -7.61 -2.89
C SER A 599 14.97 -7.39 -1.37
N ARG A 600 14.16 -8.10 -0.57
CA ARG A 600 14.22 -7.97 0.90
C ARG A 600 15.63 -8.24 1.46
N GLU A 601 16.35 -9.23 0.91
CA GLU A 601 17.72 -9.53 1.35
C GLU A 601 18.70 -8.40 1.02
N GLU A 602 18.60 -7.77 -0.14
CA GLU A 602 19.41 -6.60 -0.49
C GLU A 602 19.08 -5.39 0.39
N MET A 603 17.82 -5.19 0.75
CA MET A 603 17.42 -4.15 1.70
C MET A 603 18.01 -4.42 3.09
N LEU A 604 17.99 -5.67 3.58
CA LEU A 604 18.63 -6.07 4.84
C LEU A 604 20.15 -5.85 4.79
N GLU A 605 20.79 -6.20 3.68
CA GLU A 605 22.22 -5.91 3.47
C GLU A 605 22.51 -4.41 3.53
N SER A 606 21.69 -3.61 2.83
CA SER A 606 21.80 -2.15 2.86
C SER A 606 21.58 -1.56 4.25
N ALA A 607 20.66 -2.13 5.03
CA ALA A 607 20.41 -1.73 6.42
C ALA A 607 21.49 -2.19 7.40
N GLY A 608 22.45 -3.04 6.95
CA GLY A 608 23.50 -3.59 7.81
C GLY A 608 23.02 -4.81 8.63
N LEU A 609 21.96 -5.47 8.20
CA LEU A 609 21.30 -6.58 8.91
C LEU A 609 21.56 -7.95 8.25
N SER A 610 22.46 -8.05 7.28
CA SER A 610 22.98 -9.35 6.82
C SER A 610 23.95 -9.92 7.84
N VAL A 611 24.08 -11.25 7.87
CA VAL A 611 25.02 -11.94 8.80
C VAL A 611 26.43 -11.38 8.70
N ALA A 612 26.93 -11.15 7.48
CA ALA A 612 28.26 -10.58 7.27
C ALA A 612 28.43 -9.20 7.90
N LYS A 613 27.46 -8.31 7.69
CA LYS A 613 27.49 -6.94 8.25
C LYS A 613 27.35 -6.93 9.78
N ILE A 614 26.51 -7.83 10.32
CA ILE A 614 26.37 -7.99 11.77
C ILE A 614 27.69 -8.47 12.36
N LEU A 615 28.31 -9.51 11.80
CA LEU A 615 29.61 -10.03 12.26
C LEU A 615 30.69 -8.93 12.21
N ASP A 616 30.79 -8.19 11.11
CA ASP A 616 31.77 -7.09 11.00
C ASP A 616 31.59 -6.03 12.11
N ARG A 617 30.34 -5.69 12.44
CA ARG A 617 30.03 -4.72 13.50
C ARG A 617 30.34 -5.26 14.90
N LEU A 618 30.24 -6.57 15.10
CA LEU A 618 30.46 -7.19 16.40
C LEU A 618 31.91 -7.70 16.61
N LYS A 619 32.73 -7.78 15.56
CA LYS A 619 34.16 -8.19 15.67
C LYS A 619 34.94 -7.52 16.79
N PRO A 620 34.78 -6.21 17.11
CA PRO A 620 35.48 -5.58 18.22
C PRO A 620 35.17 -6.21 19.58
N LEU A 621 34.10 -6.96 19.75
CA LEU A 621 33.76 -7.67 20.98
C LEU A 621 34.60 -8.94 21.19
N LEU A 622 35.19 -9.50 20.13
CA LEU A 622 36.04 -10.70 20.19
C LEU A 622 37.49 -10.39 20.62
N GLY A 623 37.92 -9.15 20.55
CA GLY A 623 39.28 -8.71 20.81
C GLY A 623 39.53 -8.25 22.25
N LYS A 624 38.65 -8.58 23.15
CA LYS A 624 38.73 -8.31 24.58
C LYS A 624 38.61 -9.64 25.36
#